data_4471689dfc6c7dc18e92978c804c548e
#
_entry.id   4471689dfc6c7dc18e92978c804c548e
#
_cell.length_a   1.000
_cell.length_b   1.000
_cell.length_c   1.000
_cell.angle_alpha   90.00
_cell.angle_beta   90.00
_cell.angle_gamma   90.00
#
_symmetry.space_group_name_H-M   'P 1'
#
loop_
_entity.id
_entity.type
_entity.pdbx_description
1 polymer ?
#
loop_
_entity_poly.entity_id
_entity_poly.type
_entity_poly.pdbx_seq_one_letter_code
_entity_poly.pdbx_strand_id
1 'polypeptide(L)'
;LEDTPPISEAEVAQAAGRLIRKADGRLVVADFAPRNVERLQTFLRLAGDFGRQLLIQPKDALLLEALSLADPCAFPDPLTFPHLALYADPKLAPHKWERGVRKRWQARTVAHQHVSTSPGDYILCFSLWDANDLLDLEGIAGGLYLYSNSRAYDEEQAVDLERLRNWVRHVGLRLEGDPDGPKGACLHSSGHASGPQ
;
A
#
# COMPACT_ATOMS: atom_id res chain seq x y z
N LEU A 1 1.94 28.60 9.52
CA LEU A 1 2.15 27.52 8.54
C LEU A 1 3.66 27.34 8.43
N GLU A 2 4.24 26.35 9.11
CA GLU A 2 5.66 26.02 8.90
C GLU A 2 5.77 25.39 7.51
N ASP A 3 6.49 26.08 6.63
CA ASP A 3 6.92 25.57 5.33
C ASP A 3 7.91 24.41 5.56
N THR A 4 7.38 23.22 5.80
CA THR A 4 8.21 22.02 5.72
C THR A 4 8.51 21.79 4.24
N PRO A 5 9.79 21.76 3.83
CA PRO A 5 10.13 21.57 2.43
C PRO A 5 9.52 20.29 1.91
N PRO A 6 9.08 20.27 0.64
CA PRO A 6 8.49 19.09 0.02
C PRO A 6 9.49 17.94 0.04
N ILE A 7 9.04 16.79 0.53
CA ILE A 7 9.84 15.56 0.57
C ILE A 7 9.77 14.90 -0.80
N SER A 8 10.91 14.53 -1.35
CA SER A 8 11.02 13.82 -2.63
C SER A 8 10.59 12.36 -2.51
N GLU A 9 10.19 11.74 -3.62
CA GLU A 9 9.87 10.32 -3.65
C GLU A 9 11.06 9.43 -3.23
N ALA A 10 12.29 9.88 -3.50
CA ALA A 10 13.51 9.19 -3.06
C ALA A 10 13.65 9.20 -1.53
N GLU A 11 13.31 10.31 -0.87
CA GLU A 11 13.32 10.41 0.59
C GLU A 11 12.22 9.55 1.21
N VAL A 12 11.03 9.50 0.60
CA VAL A 12 9.96 8.58 1.01
C VAL A 12 10.42 7.13 0.90
N ALA A 13 11.02 6.76 -0.23
CA ALA A 13 11.56 5.41 -0.44
C ALA A 13 12.59 5.04 0.63
N GLN A 14 13.50 5.96 0.94
CA GLN A 14 14.51 5.75 1.97
C GLN A 14 13.90 5.60 3.37
N ALA A 15 12.93 6.44 3.72
CA ALA A 15 12.24 6.39 5.01
C ALA A 15 11.43 5.09 5.15
N ALA A 16 10.63 4.73 4.14
CA ALA A 16 9.87 3.49 4.11
C ALA A 16 10.79 2.26 4.19
N GLY A 17 11.90 2.25 3.44
CA GLY A 17 12.87 1.16 3.47
C GLY A 17 13.51 0.96 4.86
N ARG A 18 13.81 2.04 5.60
CA ARG A 18 14.28 1.92 6.99
C ARG A 18 13.24 1.30 7.91
N LEU A 19 11.96 1.64 7.73
CA LEU A 19 10.86 1.13 8.54
C LEU A 19 10.56 -0.34 8.19
N ILE A 20 10.55 -0.70 6.90
CA ILE A 20 10.36 -2.09 6.43
C ILE A 20 11.48 -3.00 6.99
N ARG A 21 12.73 -2.54 6.98
CA ARG A 21 13.85 -3.28 7.59
C ARG A 21 13.64 -3.54 9.08
N LYS A 22 13.09 -2.57 9.81
CA LYS A 22 12.77 -2.72 11.25
C LYS A 22 11.57 -3.65 11.50
N ALA A 23 10.73 -3.86 10.50
CA ALA A 23 9.58 -4.76 10.56
C ALA A 23 9.95 -6.21 10.19
N ASP A 24 11.18 -6.60 10.45
CA ASP A 24 11.74 -7.92 10.12
C ASP A 24 10.79 -9.07 10.51
N GLY A 25 10.47 -9.95 9.55
CA GLY A 25 9.56 -11.07 9.72
C GLY A 25 8.08 -10.70 9.98
N ARG A 26 7.70 -9.42 9.98
CA ARG A 26 6.34 -8.95 10.26
C ARG A 26 5.65 -8.40 9.03
N LEU A 27 4.30 -8.40 9.04
CA LEU A 27 3.50 -7.78 7.98
C LEU A 27 3.80 -6.30 7.87
N VAL A 28 3.82 -5.82 6.63
CA VAL A 28 3.81 -4.39 6.29
C VAL A 28 2.54 -4.08 5.49
N VAL A 29 1.82 -3.05 5.88
CA VAL A 29 0.74 -2.44 5.11
C VAL A 29 1.22 -1.09 4.62
N ALA A 30 1.07 -0.82 3.33
CA ALA A 30 1.41 0.45 2.70
C ALA A 30 0.13 1.13 2.22
N ASP A 31 -0.21 2.24 2.86
CA ASP A 31 -1.40 3.04 2.55
C ASP A 31 -1.00 4.28 1.75
N PHE A 32 -1.36 4.29 0.49
CA PHE A 32 -1.18 5.42 -0.41
C PHE A 32 -2.31 5.46 -1.44
N ALA A 33 -2.54 6.65 -2.03
CA ALA A 33 -3.58 6.82 -3.03
C ALA A 33 -3.37 5.86 -4.22
N PRO A 34 -4.34 5.02 -4.59
CA PRO A 34 -4.19 4.00 -5.64
C PRO A 34 -3.74 4.55 -7.00
N ARG A 35 -4.03 5.83 -7.27
CA ARG A 35 -3.63 6.51 -8.50
C ARG A 35 -2.18 7.01 -8.49
N ASN A 36 -1.50 6.93 -7.35
CA ASN A 36 -0.09 7.32 -7.25
C ASN A 36 0.79 6.17 -7.73
N VAL A 37 0.94 6.06 -9.05
CA VAL A 37 1.71 4.99 -9.70
C VAL A 37 3.19 5.07 -9.33
N GLU A 38 3.74 6.28 -9.14
CA GLU A 38 5.12 6.48 -8.69
C GLU A 38 5.35 5.87 -7.30
N ARG A 39 4.40 6.08 -6.37
CA ARG A 39 4.43 5.47 -5.05
C ARG A 39 4.29 3.95 -5.11
N LEU A 40 3.43 3.44 -6.00
CA LEU A 40 3.31 2.00 -6.24
C LEU A 40 4.65 1.42 -6.72
N GLN A 41 5.32 2.07 -7.67
CA GLN A 41 6.64 1.64 -8.16
C GLN A 41 7.70 1.67 -7.04
N THR A 42 7.64 2.67 -6.16
CA THR A 42 8.50 2.76 -4.97
C THR A 42 8.30 1.54 -4.07
N PHE A 43 7.07 1.20 -3.71
CA PHE A 43 6.80 0.04 -2.85
C PHE A 43 7.07 -1.30 -3.55
N LEU A 44 6.87 -1.39 -4.86
CA LEU A 44 7.22 -2.58 -5.65
C LEU A 44 8.74 -2.82 -5.64
N ARG A 45 9.55 -1.77 -5.80
CA ARG A 45 11.01 -1.87 -5.68
C ARG A 45 11.41 -2.27 -4.27
N LEU A 46 10.85 -1.63 -3.24
CA LEU A 46 11.12 -2.00 -1.85
C LEU A 46 10.73 -3.45 -1.55
N ALA A 47 9.63 -3.95 -2.11
CA ALA A 47 9.26 -5.36 -1.96
C ALA A 47 10.39 -6.27 -2.52
N GLY A 48 10.90 -5.98 -3.71
CA GLY A 48 12.04 -6.70 -4.28
C GLY A 48 13.31 -6.60 -3.44
N ASP A 49 13.67 -5.40 -2.97
CA ASP A 49 14.87 -5.14 -2.17
C ASP A 49 14.86 -5.92 -0.82
N PHE A 50 13.69 -6.18 -0.27
CA PHE A 50 13.51 -6.92 0.98
C PHE A 50 13.04 -8.37 0.79
N GLY A 51 13.02 -8.90 -0.45
CA GLY A 51 12.60 -10.27 -0.74
C GLY A 51 11.12 -10.53 -0.45
N ARG A 52 10.28 -9.49 -0.51
CA ARG A 52 8.83 -9.56 -0.26
C ARG A 52 8.03 -9.50 -1.56
N GLN A 53 6.75 -9.82 -1.48
CA GLN A 53 5.78 -9.55 -2.54
C GLN A 53 4.88 -8.38 -2.16
N LEU A 54 4.64 -7.49 -3.12
CA LEU A 54 3.65 -6.43 -3.01
C LEU A 54 2.30 -6.98 -3.43
N LEU A 55 1.33 -7.00 -2.53
CA LEU A 55 -0.02 -7.48 -2.81
C LEU A 55 -0.95 -6.29 -3.00
N ILE A 56 -1.63 -6.27 -4.15
CA ILE A 56 -2.59 -5.23 -4.52
C ILE A 56 -4.01 -5.79 -4.56
N GLN A 57 -4.99 -4.91 -4.41
CA GLN A 57 -6.40 -5.25 -4.53
C GLN A 57 -6.84 -5.41 -6.00
N PRO A 58 -7.93 -6.15 -6.30
CA PRO A 58 -8.46 -6.28 -7.66
C PRO A 58 -8.74 -4.93 -8.36
N LYS A 59 -9.16 -3.91 -7.60
CA LYS A 59 -9.38 -2.55 -8.13
C LYS A 59 -8.09 -1.91 -8.66
N ASP A 60 -6.98 -2.13 -7.96
CA ASP A 60 -5.68 -1.57 -8.33
C ASP A 60 -5.09 -2.34 -9.51
N ALA A 61 -5.25 -3.65 -9.54
CA ALA A 61 -4.87 -4.50 -10.68
C ALA A 61 -5.62 -4.08 -11.96
N LEU A 62 -6.94 -3.81 -11.86
CA LEU A 62 -7.73 -3.31 -12.99
C LEU A 62 -7.23 -1.94 -13.48
N LEU A 63 -6.87 -1.03 -12.56
CA LEU A 63 -6.30 0.27 -12.92
C LEU A 63 -4.97 0.10 -13.66
N LEU A 64 -4.07 -0.74 -13.16
CA LEU A 64 -2.77 -0.99 -13.81
C LEU A 64 -2.93 -1.62 -15.19
N GLU A 65 -3.84 -2.58 -15.35
CA GLU A 65 -4.18 -3.16 -16.66
C GLU A 65 -4.69 -2.08 -17.63
N ALA A 66 -5.56 -1.17 -17.16
CA ALA A 66 -6.09 -0.09 -17.99
C ALA A 66 -5.01 0.90 -18.41
N LEU A 67 -4.08 1.25 -17.50
CA LEU A 67 -2.93 2.12 -17.82
C LEU A 67 -1.99 1.45 -18.83
N SER A 68 -1.70 0.16 -18.67
CA SER A 68 -0.88 -0.61 -19.60
C SER A 68 -1.51 -0.69 -20.98
N LEU A 69 -2.82 -0.82 -21.09
CA LEU A 69 -3.54 -0.80 -22.37
C LEU A 69 -3.54 0.58 -23.02
N ALA A 70 -3.60 1.65 -22.21
CA ALA A 70 -3.62 3.02 -22.71
C ALA A 70 -2.23 3.48 -23.22
N ASP A 71 -1.17 3.15 -22.50
CA ASP A 71 0.22 3.48 -22.86
C ASP A 71 1.18 2.36 -22.42
N PRO A 72 1.37 1.33 -23.25
CA PRO A 72 2.25 0.20 -22.91
C PRO A 72 3.73 0.58 -22.74
N CYS A 73 4.15 1.73 -23.28
CA CYS A 73 5.53 2.20 -23.16
C CYS A 73 5.79 2.81 -21.78
N ALA A 74 4.84 3.62 -21.29
CA ALA A 74 4.92 4.23 -19.98
C ALA A 74 4.54 3.25 -18.85
N PHE A 75 3.62 2.33 -19.13
CA PHE A 75 3.08 1.37 -18.15
C PHE A 75 3.16 -0.06 -18.73
N PRO A 76 4.26 -0.80 -18.49
CA PRO A 76 4.37 -2.19 -18.90
C PRO A 76 3.27 -3.07 -18.27
N ASP A 77 2.99 -4.22 -18.90
CA ASP A 77 2.03 -5.20 -18.38
C ASP A 77 2.33 -5.53 -16.91
N PRO A 78 1.40 -5.25 -15.98
CA PRO A 78 1.62 -5.48 -14.56
C PRO A 78 1.89 -6.94 -14.21
N LEU A 79 1.47 -7.88 -15.04
CA LEU A 79 1.77 -9.31 -14.86
C LEU A 79 3.25 -9.65 -15.13
N THR A 80 4.04 -8.74 -15.67
CA THR A 80 5.48 -8.96 -15.88
C THR A 80 6.33 -8.63 -14.65
N PHE A 81 5.80 -7.90 -13.67
CA PHE A 81 6.56 -7.51 -12.48
C PHE A 81 6.73 -8.68 -11.50
N PRO A 82 7.97 -9.12 -11.17
CA PRO A 82 8.21 -10.36 -10.43
C PRO A 82 7.67 -10.33 -9.00
N HIS A 83 7.66 -9.16 -8.35
CA HIS A 83 7.27 -8.98 -6.96
C HIS A 83 5.86 -8.41 -6.78
N LEU A 84 5.03 -8.41 -7.83
CA LEU A 84 3.65 -7.95 -7.78
C LEU A 84 2.70 -9.13 -7.83
N ALA A 85 1.73 -9.19 -6.90
CA ALA A 85 0.71 -10.22 -6.87
C ALA A 85 -0.64 -9.64 -6.43
N LEU A 86 -1.71 -10.39 -6.69
CA LEU A 86 -3.07 -10.04 -6.31
C LEU A 86 -3.40 -10.61 -4.93
N TYR A 87 -3.92 -9.80 -4.04
CA TYR A 87 -4.53 -10.27 -2.80
C TYR A 87 -5.88 -10.93 -3.07
N ALA A 88 -6.08 -12.13 -2.55
CA ALA A 88 -7.36 -12.81 -2.57
C ALA A 88 -8.02 -12.74 -1.19
N ASP A 89 -8.93 -11.79 -1.04
CA ASP A 89 -9.83 -11.73 0.10
C ASP A 89 -10.80 -12.93 0.10
N PRO A 90 -11.37 -13.32 1.25
CA PRO A 90 -12.32 -14.43 1.38
C PRO A 90 -13.73 -14.07 0.88
N LYS A 91 -13.88 -13.11 -0.02
CA LYS A 91 -15.14 -12.59 -0.50
C LYS A 91 -16.01 -13.67 -1.16
N LEU A 92 -17.20 -13.88 -0.62
CA LEU A 92 -18.11 -14.92 -1.08
C LEU A 92 -18.74 -14.63 -2.45
N ALA A 93 -18.95 -13.35 -2.79
CA ALA A 93 -19.63 -12.91 -4.00
C ALA A 93 -18.90 -11.75 -4.69
N PRO A 94 -17.77 -12.00 -5.36
CA PRO A 94 -17.07 -10.95 -6.09
C PRO A 94 -17.91 -10.42 -7.26
N HIS A 95 -17.83 -9.14 -7.57
CA HIS A 95 -18.46 -8.52 -8.72
C HIS A 95 -17.98 -9.15 -10.05
N LYS A 96 -18.76 -9.00 -11.13
CA LYS A 96 -18.43 -9.57 -12.44
C LYS A 96 -17.03 -9.11 -12.91
N TRP A 97 -16.70 -7.84 -12.74
CA TRP A 97 -15.40 -7.30 -13.13
C TRP A 97 -14.26 -7.87 -12.27
N GLU A 98 -14.47 -8.05 -10.96
CA GLU A 98 -13.49 -8.66 -10.06
C GLU A 98 -13.17 -10.09 -10.47
N ARG A 99 -14.20 -10.89 -10.82
CA ARG A 99 -14.00 -12.26 -11.33
C ARG A 99 -13.11 -12.27 -12.57
N GLY A 100 -13.29 -11.29 -13.47
CA GLY A 100 -12.43 -11.12 -14.64
C GLY A 100 -10.98 -10.87 -14.28
N VAL A 101 -10.71 -9.96 -13.36
CA VAL A 101 -9.35 -9.64 -12.86
C VAL A 101 -8.76 -10.89 -12.17
N ARG A 102 -9.46 -11.47 -11.21
CA ARG A 102 -9.00 -12.67 -10.48
C ARG A 102 -8.65 -13.83 -11.41
N LYS A 103 -9.41 -14.02 -12.51
CA LYS A 103 -9.12 -15.03 -13.51
C LYS A 103 -7.80 -14.74 -14.26
N ARG A 104 -7.55 -13.50 -14.65
CA ARG A 104 -6.30 -13.13 -15.33
C ARG A 104 -5.08 -13.25 -14.41
N TRP A 105 -5.26 -12.92 -13.12
CA TRP A 105 -4.20 -12.93 -12.11
C TRP A 105 -4.05 -14.25 -11.35
N GLN A 106 -4.81 -15.30 -11.71
CA GLN A 106 -4.87 -16.52 -10.91
C GLN A 106 -3.49 -17.16 -10.61
N ALA A 107 -2.54 -17.07 -11.55
CA ALA A 107 -1.17 -17.57 -11.37
C ALA A 107 -0.31 -16.70 -10.43
N ARG A 108 -0.78 -15.50 -10.08
CA ARG A 108 -0.12 -14.51 -9.23
C ARG A 108 -1.05 -14.05 -8.10
N THR A 109 -1.90 -14.93 -7.63
CA THR A 109 -2.84 -14.64 -6.55
C THR A 109 -2.35 -15.26 -5.25
N VAL A 110 -2.32 -14.47 -4.19
CA VAL A 110 -1.96 -14.90 -2.84
C VAL A 110 -3.20 -14.85 -1.97
N ALA A 111 -3.59 -15.97 -1.38
CA ALA A 111 -4.72 -16.06 -0.48
C ALA A 111 -4.37 -15.53 0.92
N HIS A 112 -5.36 -15.01 1.63
CA HIS A 112 -5.20 -14.46 2.99
C HIS A 112 -4.54 -15.45 3.96
N GLN A 113 -4.80 -16.77 3.82
CA GLN A 113 -4.15 -17.79 4.66
C GLN A 113 -2.63 -17.82 4.48
N HIS A 114 -2.10 -17.58 3.26
CA HIS A 114 -0.66 -17.52 3.05
C HIS A 114 -0.07 -16.28 3.73
N VAL A 115 -0.77 -15.14 3.68
CA VAL A 115 -0.34 -13.92 4.39
C VAL A 115 -0.31 -14.16 5.90
N SER A 116 -1.31 -14.83 6.46
CA SER A 116 -1.37 -15.18 7.89
C SER A 116 -0.24 -16.13 8.30
N THR A 117 0.13 -17.08 7.42
CA THR A 117 1.20 -18.05 7.70
C THR A 117 2.60 -17.43 7.64
N SER A 118 2.82 -16.51 6.71
CA SER A 118 4.13 -15.89 6.44
C SER A 118 4.01 -14.37 6.28
N PRO A 119 3.55 -13.63 7.30
CA PRO A 119 3.26 -12.21 7.16
C PRO A 119 4.49 -11.36 6.77
N GLY A 120 5.68 -11.83 7.10
CA GLY A 120 6.94 -11.19 6.74
C GLY A 120 7.27 -11.20 5.24
N ASP A 121 6.63 -12.06 4.47
CA ASP A 121 6.89 -12.18 3.02
C ASP A 121 6.10 -11.16 2.20
N TYR A 122 5.26 -10.33 2.84
CA TYR A 122 4.31 -9.49 2.12
C TYR A 122 4.34 -8.02 2.54
N ILE A 123 4.03 -7.17 1.57
CA ILE A 123 3.60 -5.77 1.75
C ILE A 123 2.20 -5.69 1.14
N LEU A 124 1.19 -5.30 1.92
CA LEU A 124 -0.19 -5.11 1.44
C LEU A 124 -0.42 -3.66 1.05
N CYS A 125 -0.93 -3.40 -0.16
CA CYS A 125 -1.43 -2.09 -0.56
C CYS A 125 -2.89 -1.94 -0.11
N PHE A 126 -3.09 -1.52 1.14
CA PHE A 126 -4.41 -1.34 1.72
C PHE A 126 -4.60 0.08 2.22
N SER A 127 -5.78 0.61 2.03
CA SER A 127 -6.25 1.88 2.57
C SER A 127 -7.25 1.65 3.72
N LEU A 128 -7.75 2.73 4.32
CA LEU A 128 -8.87 2.67 5.27
C LEU A 128 -10.04 1.81 4.76
N TRP A 129 -10.33 1.89 3.46
CA TRP A 129 -11.46 1.19 2.83
C TRP A 129 -11.26 -0.32 2.71
N ASP A 130 -10.03 -0.77 2.86
CA ASP A 130 -9.64 -2.18 2.83
C ASP A 130 -9.36 -2.73 4.25
N ALA A 131 -9.58 -1.91 5.29
CA ALA A 131 -9.23 -2.25 6.68
C ALA A 131 -10.00 -3.48 7.21
N ASN A 132 -11.21 -3.75 6.69
CA ASN A 132 -11.96 -4.95 7.03
C ASN A 132 -11.23 -6.24 6.65
N ASP A 133 -10.46 -6.23 5.55
CA ASP A 133 -9.72 -7.41 5.09
C ASP A 133 -8.59 -7.78 6.06
N LEU A 134 -8.15 -6.85 6.90
CA LEU A 134 -7.15 -7.13 7.95
C LEU A 134 -7.70 -8.02 9.07
N LEU A 135 -9.04 -8.08 9.25
CA LEU A 135 -9.68 -8.95 10.25
C LEU A 135 -9.60 -10.44 9.86
N ASP A 136 -9.44 -10.73 8.58
CA ASP A 136 -9.30 -12.09 8.06
C ASP A 136 -7.85 -12.61 8.18
N LEU A 137 -6.93 -11.76 8.67
CA LEU A 137 -5.51 -12.09 8.81
C LEU A 137 -5.17 -12.42 10.25
N GLU A 138 -4.56 -13.58 10.45
CA GLU A 138 -4.03 -14.01 11.74
C GLU A 138 -2.53 -13.69 11.86
N GLY A 139 -2.03 -13.58 13.10
CA GLY A 139 -0.60 -13.42 13.36
C GLY A 139 0.02 -12.08 12.95
N ILE A 140 -0.79 -11.08 12.59
CA ILE A 140 -0.30 -9.78 12.06
C ILE A 140 0.04 -8.75 13.16
N ALA A 141 -0.32 -9.02 14.41
CA ALA A 141 -0.06 -8.10 15.52
C ALA A 141 1.43 -7.75 15.64
N GLY A 142 1.71 -6.47 15.89
CA GLY A 142 3.07 -5.92 15.91
C GLY A 142 3.66 -5.66 14.51
N GLY A 143 2.92 -5.95 13.44
CA GLY A 143 3.24 -5.52 12.08
C GLY A 143 3.22 -4.00 11.93
N LEU A 144 3.44 -3.52 10.73
CA LEU A 144 3.65 -2.12 10.42
C LEU A 144 2.58 -1.62 9.45
N TYR A 145 1.97 -0.48 9.76
CA TYR A 145 1.10 0.28 8.87
C TYR A 145 1.79 1.58 8.49
N LEU A 146 2.16 1.72 7.23
CA LEU A 146 2.83 2.90 6.66
C LEU A 146 1.79 3.81 6.03
N TYR A 147 1.43 4.89 6.71
CA TYR A 147 0.57 5.92 6.15
C TYR A 147 1.38 6.84 5.24
N SER A 148 1.15 6.75 3.95
CA SER A 148 1.91 7.44 2.90
C SER A 148 1.02 8.37 2.07
N ASN A 149 0.02 8.95 2.72
CA ASN A 149 -0.92 9.92 2.17
C ASN A 149 -0.68 11.33 2.77
N SER A 150 -1.33 12.33 2.17
CA SER A 150 -1.31 13.70 2.67
C SER A 150 -2.00 13.84 4.03
N ARG A 151 -1.73 14.96 4.70
CA ARG A 151 -2.54 15.40 5.83
C ARG A 151 -3.99 15.63 5.38
N ALA A 152 -4.95 15.41 6.27
CA ALA A 152 -6.35 15.73 6.06
C ALA A 152 -6.52 17.23 5.73
N TYR A 153 -7.29 17.52 4.70
CA TYR A 153 -7.57 18.90 4.25
C TYR A 153 -8.88 19.45 4.80
N ASP A 154 -9.79 18.56 5.20
CA ASP A 154 -11.12 18.87 5.68
C ASP A 154 -11.53 17.98 6.85
N GLU A 155 -12.69 18.28 7.43
CA GLU A 155 -13.21 17.56 8.60
C GLU A 155 -13.54 16.10 8.29
N GLU A 156 -14.00 15.77 7.07
CA GLU A 156 -14.34 14.41 6.67
C GLU A 156 -13.08 13.55 6.64
N GLN A 157 -12.02 14.05 6.01
CA GLN A 157 -10.72 13.35 5.97
C GLN A 157 -10.08 13.24 7.36
N ALA A 158 -10.29 14.22 8.25
CA ALA A 158 -9.83 14.15 9.63
C ALA A 158 -10.53 13.01 10.39
N VAL A 159 -11.85 12.85 10.21
CA VAL A 159 -12.62 11.74 10.77
C VAL A 159 -12.13 10.40 10.21
N ASP A 160 -11.87 10.31 8.92
CA ASP A 160 -11.36 9.08 8.31
C ASP A 160 -9.97 8.71 8.82
N LEU A 161 -9.09 9.70 9.04
CA LEU A 161 -7.78 9.45 9.65
C LEU A 161 -7.91 8.93 11.10
N GLU A 162 -8.84 9.46 11.89
CA GLU A 162 -9.12 8.93 13.23
C GLU A 162 -9.69 7.50 13.18
N ARG A 163 -10.56 7.20 12.23
CA ARG A 163 -11.07 5.84 12.01
C ARG A 163 -9.92 4.89 11.65
N LEU A 164 -9.01 5.33 10.77
CA LEU A 164 -7.82 4.56 10.42
C LEU A 164 -6.95 4.27 11.64
N ARG A 165 -6.65 5.27 12.47
CA ARG A 165 -5.89 5.11 13.72
C ARG A 165 -6.52 4.06 14.63
N ASN A 166 -7.85 4.07 14.73
CA ASN A 166 -8.59 3.11 15.53
C ASN A 166 -8.51 1.69 14.95
N TRP A 167 -8.64 1.55 13.61
CA TRP A 167 -8.48 0.27 12.93
C TRP A 167 -7.08 -0.30 13.13
N VAL A 168 -6.04 0.48 12.86
CA VAL A 168 -4.64 0.07 12.99
C VAL A 168 -4.35 -0.41 14.43
N ARG A 169 -4.85 0.33 15.42
CA ARG A 169 -4.73 -0.06 16.85
C ARG A 169 -5.50 -1.34 17.14
N HIS A 170 -6.72 -1.48 16.62
CA HIS A 170 -7.58 -2.64 16.86
C HIS A 170 -6.94 -3.94 16.34
N VAL A 171 -6.35 -3.93 15.16
CA VAL A 171 -5.66 -5.10 14.60
C VAL A 171 -4.24 -5.28 15.14
N GLY A 172 -3.78 -4.40 16.02
CA GLY A 172 -2.48 -4.50 16.68
C GLY A 172 -1.28 -4.14 15.82
N LEU A 173 -1.47 -3.38 14.73
CA LEU A 173 -0.39 -2.86 13.91
C LEU A 173 0.18 -1.56 14.50
N ARG A 174 1.41 -1.23 14.15
CA ARG A 174 2.06 0.05 14.49
C ARG A 174 1.90 1.03 13.33
N LEU A 175 1.32 2.19 13.61
CA LEU A 175 1.16 3.27 12.64
C LEU A 175 2.45 4.10 12.56
N GLU A 176 2.97 4.26 11.36
CA GLU A 176 4.09 5.14 11.02
C GLU A 176 3.71 6.06 9.86
N GLY A 177 4.25 7.28 9.85
CA GLY A 177 3.92 8.27 8.84
C GLY A 177 2.65 9.07 9.14
N ASP A 178 2.08 8.94 10.33
CA ASP A 178 0.94 9.75 10.78
C ASP A 178 1.31 11.24 10.75
N PRO A 179 0.61 12.08 9.97
CA PRO A 179 0.95 13.50 9.82
C PRO A 179 0.76 14.34 11.10
N ASP A 180 -0.05 13.85 12.03
CA ASP A 180 -0.33 14.51 13.32
C ASP A 180 0.33 13.76 14.50
N GLY A 181 1.06 12.69 14.20
CA GLY A 181 1.78 11.89 15.18
C GLY A 181 3.06 12.56 15.68
N PRO A 182 3.75 11.95 16.67
CA PRO A 182 5.06 12.39 17.08
C PRO A 182 6.00 12.40 15.87
N LYS A 183 6.93 13.37 15.80
CA LYS A 183 7.86 13.57 14.66
C LYS A 183 8.53 12.25 14.27
N GLY A 184 7.89 11.52 13.37
CA GLY A 184 8.31 10.25 12.79
C GLY A 184 8.81 10.44 11.35
N ALA A 185 9.00 9.34 10.64
CA ALA A 185 9.34 9.39 9.23
C ALA A 185 8.15 10.00 8.47
N CYS A 186 8.36 11.13 7.80
CA CYS A 186 7.39 11.62 6.85
C CYS A 186 7.41 10.71 5.62
N LEU A 187 6.26 10.16 5.26
CA LEU A 187 6.09 9.24 4.12
C LEU A 187 5.24 9.87 3.02
N HIS A 188 5.00 11.18 3.09
CA HIS A 188 4.23 11.91 2.11
C HIS A 188 5.14 12.87 1.32
N SER A 189 5.20 12.66 0.01
CA SER A 189 5.73 13.67 -0.91
C SER A 189 4.60 14.64 -1.27
N SER A 190 4.82 15.94 -1.11
CA SER A 190 3.88 16.92 -1.61
C SER A 190 3.87 16.82 -3.14
N GLY A 191 2.78 16.34 -3.71
CA GLY A 191 2.62 16.08 -5.15
C GLY A 191 2.49 17.32 -6.02
N HIS A 192 3.09 18.45 -5.64
CA HIS A 192 3.28 19.58 -6.52
C HIS A 192 4.63 19.40 -7.21
N ALA A 193 4.58 18.93 -8.45
CA ALA A 193 5.71 19.04 -9.37
C ALA A 193 6.11 20.52 -9.44
N SER A 194 7.13 20.91 -8.70
CA SER A 194 7.86 22.14 -8.94
C SER A 194 8.68 21.94 -10.21
N GLY A 195 7.99 21.98 -11.35
CA GLY A 195 8.65 22.18 -12.64
C GLY A 195 9.24 23.58 -12.67
N PRO A 196 10.42 23.80 -13.27
CA PRO A 196 10.95 25.13 -13.48
C PRO A 196 9.96 25.91 -14.35
N GLN A 197 9.55 27.11 -13.89
CA GLN A 197 8.87 28.10 -14.70
C GLN A 197 9.83 28.68 -15.74
#